data_a1d9abb80fd7e251a8e057c5f316ae39
#
_entry.id   a1d9abb80fd7e251a8e057c5f316ae39
#
_cell.length_a   1.000
_cell.length_b   1.000
_cell.length_c   1.000
_cell.angle_alpha   90.00
_cell.angle_beta   90.00
_cell.angle_gamma   90.00
#
_symmetry.space_group_name_H-M   'P 1'
#
loop_
_entity.id
_entity.type
_entity.pdbx_description
1 polymer ?
#
loop_
_entity_poly.entity_id
_entity_poly.type
_entity_poly.pdbx_seq_one_letter_code
_entity_poly.pdbx_strand_id
1 'polypeptide(L)'
;MYHVTSRGDRREDIYLDDADRAMFLEVLGEVCERFQWACHAYCLMSNHYHLLIETRDSTLAKGMRQLNGVFTQRSNRRHRRVGHVFQGRYKAILVQKETYLLEVARYVVLNPVRAGMVRSANDWPWSSYRATGGWVEAPPWLNSDWLLSAFGTRRKAAMEAYRRFVSEGRGAASVWDDLKRQMYLGDEAFVDRMIASLEGDASLDEVPATQHRPPPRSLQHYAKMHRDRDEAIVAAYASGGYSMKAIADHFGLHYSMISRIVNREKNPERKR
;
A
#
# COMPACT_ATOMS: atom_id res chain seq x y z
N MET A 1 -8.39 -9.84 -0.01
CA MET A 1 -8.58 -8.37 0.05
C MET A 1 -7.22 -7.71 0.24
N TYR A 2 -7.01 -6.52 -0.30
CA TYR A 2 -5.71 -5.84 -0.29
C TYR A 2 -5.84 -4.40 0.24
N HIS A 3 -4.95 -4.03 1.15
CA HIS A 3 -4.67 -2.62 1.41
C HIS A 3 -3.55 -2.18 0.48
N VAL A 4 -3.85 -1.22 -0.39
CA VAL A 4 -2.96 -0.75 -1.45
C VAL A 4 -2.57 0.70 -1.20
N THR A 5 -1.28 1.00 -1.38
CA THR A 5 -0.75 2.37 -1.29
C THR A 5 0.20 2.65 -2.45
N SER A 6 0.20 3.88 -2.94
CA SER A 6 1.22 4.38 -3.85
C SER A 6 1.57 5.81 -3.45
N ARG A 7 2.81 6.19 -3.60
CA ARG A 7 3.33 7.48 -3.14
C ARG A 7 3.97 8.23 -4.30
N GLY A 8 3.88 9.55 -4.24
CA GLY A 8 4.52 10.46 -5.19
C GLY A 8 6.03 10.31 -5.24
N ASP A 9 6.61 10.50 -6.43
CA ASP A 9 8.05 10.54 -6.60
C ASP A 9 8.64 11.61 -5.69
N ARG A 10 9.81 11.33 -5.09
CA ARG A 10 10.48 12.21 -4.12
C ARG A 10 9.60 12.64 -2.93
N ARG A 11 8.46 11.98 -2.71
CA ARG A 11 7.42 12.34 -1.74
C ARG A 11 6.70 13.64 -2.07
N GLU A 12 6.76 14.08 -3.31
CA GLU A 12 6.04 15.26 -3.80
C GLU A 12 4.53 14.97 -3.87
N ASP A 13 3.74 16.04 -3.89
CA ASP A 13 2.29 15.95 -4.01
C ASP A 13 1.90 15.35 -5.34
N ILE A 14 0.98 14.37 -5.30
CA ILE A 14 0.43 13.70 -6.48
C ILE A 14 -0.84 14.37 -6.98
N TYR A 15 -1.43 15.23 -6.17
CA TYR A 15 -2.60 16.04 -6.51
C TYR A 15 -2.25 17.50 -6.31
N LEU A 16 -2.29 18.31 -7.35
CA LEU A 16 -1.98 19.73 -7.27
C LEU A 16 -3.20 20.55 -6.86
N ASP A 17 -4.38 20.02 -7.11
CA ASP A 17 -5.66 20.61 -6.74
C ASP A 17 -6.77 19.56 -6.58
N ASP A 18 -7.97 20.02 -6.28
CA ASP A 18 -9.14 19.17 -6.08
C ASP A 18 -9.64 18.52 -7.37
N ALA A 19 -9.39 19.13 -8.53
CA ALA A 19 -9.74 18.51 -9.81
C ALA A 19 -8.84 17.30 -10.12
N ASP A 20 -7.59 17.28 -9.66
CA ASP A 20 -6.74 16.09 -9.75
C ASP A 20 -7.27 14.95 -8.87
N ARG A 21 -7.77 15.26 -7.67
CA ARG A 21 -8.37 14.25 -6.79
C ARG A 21 -9.66 13.69 -7.38
N ALA A 22 -10.50 14.57 -7.94
CA ALA A 22 -11.73 14.15 -8.64
C ALA A 22 -11.40 13.23 -9.82
N MET A 23 -10.42 13.62 -10.65
CA MET A 23 -9.94 12.82 -11.78
C MET A 23 -9.37 11.47 -11.33
N PHE A 24 -8.67 11.41 -10.19
CA PHE A 24 -8.19 10.12 -9.65
C PHE A 24 -9.35 9.20 -9.27
N LEU A 25 -10.39 9.72 -8.61
CA LEU A 25 -11.58 8.95 -8.23
C LEU A 25 -12.38 8.49 -9.45
N GLU A 26 -12.44 9.28 -10.51
CA GLU A 26 -13.02 8.88 -11.80
C GLU A 26 -12.26 7.68 -12.39
N VAL A 27 -10.93 7.76 -12.49
CA VAL A 27 -10.09 6.66 -12.99
C VAL A 27 -10.20 5.43 -12.08
N LEU A 28 -10.29 5.61 -10.76
CA LEU A 28 -10.52 4.50 -9.84
C LEU A 28 -11.84 3.80 -10.12
N GLY A 29 -12.90 4.56 -10.38
CA GLY A 29 -14.20 4.02 -10.78
C GLY A 29 -14.13 3.20 -12.08
N GLU A 30 -13.49 3.73 -13.11
CA GLU A 30 -13.26 3.03 -14.39
C GLU A 30 -12.51 1.68 -14.17
N VAL A 31 -11.51 1.69 -13.27
CA VAL A 31 -10.72 0.50 -12.94
C VAL A 31 -11.53 -0.50 -12.14
N CYS A 32 -12.32 -0.05 -11.15
CA CYS A 32 -13.20 -0.91 -10.36
C CYS A 32 -14.21 -1.63 -11.26
N GLU A 33 -14.83 -0.91 -12.20
CA GLU A 33 -15.78 -1.50 -13.17
C GLU A 33 -15.07 -2.51 -14.08
N ARG A 34 -13.98 -2.10 -14.70
CA ARG A 34 -13.26 -2.92 -15.69
C ARG A 34 -12.74 -4.24 -15.11
N PHE A 35 -12.19 -4.21 -13.89
CA PHE A 35 -11.56 -5.37 -13.27
C PHE A 35 -12.45 -6.03 -12.21
N GLN A 36 -13.71 -5.61 -12.10
CA GLN A 36 -14.68 -6.12 -11.13
C GLN A 36 -14.15 -6.07 -9.70
N TRP A 37 -13.51 -4.94 -9.36
CA TRP A 37 -13.02 -4.70 -8.00
C TRP A 37 -14.13 -4.18 -7.11
N ALA A 38 -14.15 -4.64 -5.85
CA ALA A 38 -14.93 -4.00 -4.80
C ALA A 38 -14.01 -3.07 -3.99
N CYS A 39 -14.19 -1.77 -4.10
CA CYS A 39 -13.50 -0.80 -3.26
C CYS A 39 -14.30 -0.59 -1.98
N HIS A 40 -13.76 -0.98 -0.82
CA HIS A 40 -14.42 -0.88 0.47
C HIS A 40 -14.11 0.43 1.20
N ALA A 41 -12.91 0.97 1.01
CA ALA A 41 -12.52 2.26 1.56
C ALA A 41 -11.39 2.88 0.72
N TYR A 42 -11.33 4.22 0.73
CA TYR A 42 -10.22 4.96 0.15
C TYR A 42 -9.90 6.21 0.96
N CYS A 43 -8.68 6.71 0.82
CA CYS A 43 -8.26 8.00 1.31
C CYS A 43 -7.15 8.56 0.42
N LEU A 44 -7.38 9.73 -0.17
CA LEU A 44 -6.41 10.47 -0.96
C LEU A 44 -5.72 11.50 -0.05
N MET A 45 -4.47 11.25 0.30
CA MET A 45 -3.62 12.21 1.01
C MET A 45 -3.04 13.22 0.01
N SER A 46 -2.13 14.10 0.41
CA SER A 46 -1.50 15.01 -0.55
C SER A 46 -0.54 14.27 -1.50
N ASN A 47 0.35 13.46 -0.95
CA ASN A 47 1.44 12.82 -1.68
C ASN A 47 1.35 11.29 -1.77
N HIS A 48 0.26 10.69 -1.37
CA HIS A 48 -0.01 9.26 -1.48
C HIS A 48 -1.50 8.98 -1.31
N TYR A 49 -1.91 7.76 -1.59
CA TYR A 49 -3.26 7.30 -1.33
C TYR A 49 -3.29 5.95 -0.63
N HIS A 50 -4.40 5.65 -0.01
CA HIS A 50 -4.75 4.36 0.55
C HIS A 50 -6.04 3.86 -0.09
N LEU A 51 -6.04 2.60 -0.55
CA LEU A 51 -7.22 1.91 -1.06
C LEU A 51 -7.38 0.58 -0.33
N LEU A 52 -8.60 0.20 -0.04
CA LEU A 52 -8.97 -1.12 0.44
C LEU A 52 -9.79 -1.81 -0.63
N ILE A 53 -9.14 -2.71 -1.37
CA ILE A 53 -9.65 -3.34 -2.59
C ILE A 53 -9.83 -4.84 -2.38
N GLU A 54 -10.95 -5.36 -2.80
CA GLU A 54 -11.17 -6.78 -2.97
C GLU A 54 -11.24 -7.11 -4.47
N THR A 55 -10.47 -8.11 -4.90
CA THR A 55 -10.48 -8.61 -6.28
C THR A 55 -11.06 -10.01 -6.30
N ARG A 56 -11.83 -10.35 -7.31
CA ARG A 56 -12.33 -11.72 -7.52
C ARG A 56 -11.27 -12.61 -8.16
N ASP A 57 -10.53 -12.04 -9.10
CA ASP A 57 -9.48 -12.70 -9.87
C ASP A 57 -8.13 -12.03 -9.60
N SER A 58 -7.04 -12.64 -10.06
CA SER A 58 -5.67 -12.12 -9.97
C SER A 58 -5.46 -10.90 -10.90
N THR A 59 -6.20 -9.82 -10.68
CA THR A 59 -6.20 -8.61 -11.53
C THR A 59 -5.55 -7.39 -10.88
N LEU A 60 -5.05 -7.51 -9.62
CA LEU A 60 -4.53 -6.38 -8.88
C LEU A 60 -3.42 -5.64 -9.64
N ALA A 61 -2.42 -6.35 -10.17
CA ALA A 61 -1.31 -5.72 -10.86
C ALA A 61 -1.74 -5.02 -12.15
N LYS A 62 -2.68 -5.62 -12.92
CA LYS A 62 -3.22 -5.04 -14.14
C LYS A 62 -4.02 -3.77 -13.85
N GLY A 63 -4.89 -3.81 -12.85
CA GLY A 63 -5.69 -2.67 -12.46
C GLY A 63 -4.86 -1.54 -11.87
N MET A 64 -3.86 -1.85 -11.04
CA MET A 64 -2.96 -0.84 -10.49
C MET A 64 -2.08 -0.18 -11.55
N ARG A 65 -1.63 -0.94 -12.56
CA ARG A 65 -0.93 -0.38 -13.72
C ARG A 65 -1.83 0.60 -14.46
N GLN A 66 -3.10 0.24 -14.68
CA GLN A 66 -4.06 1.12 -15.34
C GLN A 66 -4.33 2.37 -14.50
N LEU A 67 -4.65 2.23 -13.21
CA LEU A 67 -4.95 3.34 -12.31
C LEU A 67 -3.81 4.38 -12.30
N ASN A 68 -2.61 3.93 -11.93
CA ASN A 68 -1.46 4.83 -11.83
C ASN A 68 -1.02 5.37 -13.21
N GLY A 69 -1.08 4.56 -14.25
CA GLY A 69 -0.70 4.95 -15.61
C GLY A 69 -1.64 5.98 -16.22
N VAL A 70 -2.95 5.73 -16.17
CA VAL A 70 -3.96 6.65 -16.72
C VAL A 70 -3.98 7.96 -15.93
N PHE A 71 -3.94 7.88 -14.59
CA PHE A 71 -3.86 9.09 -13.77
C PHE A 71 -2.59 9.91 -14.11
N THR A 72 -1.42 9.27 -14.19
CA THR A 72 -0.17 9.95 -14.57
C THR A 72 -0.30 10.65 -15.91
N GLN A 73 -0.86 9.97 -16.92
CA GLN A 73 -1.03 10.56 -18.26
C GLN A 73 -1.99 11.76 -18.24
N ARG A 74 -3.15 11.63 -17.58
CA ARG A 74 -4.15 12.70 -17.46
C ARG A 74 -3.58 13.90 -16.68
N SER A 75 -2.89 13.65 -15.55
CA SER A 75 -2.25 14.68 -14.72
C SER A 75 -1.15 15.41 -15.50
N ASN A 76 -0.23 14.67 -16.13
CA ASN A 76 0.83 15.26 -16.94
C ASN A 76 0.29 16.12 -18.08
N ARG A 77 -0.75 15.66 -18.78
CA ARG A 77 -1.41 16.46 -19.84
C ARG A 77 -2.03 17.73 -19.29
N ARG A 78 -2.76 17.64 -18.16
CA ARG A 78 -3.43 18.77 -17.53
C ARG A 78 -2.43 19.84 -17.08
N HIS A 79 -1.32 19.41 -16.46
CA HIS A 79 -0.32 20.34 -15.89
C HIS A 79 0.88 20.60 -16.81
N ARG A 80 0.84 20.12 -18.07
CA ARG A 80 1.95 20.28 -19.05
C ARG A 80 3.29 19.78 -18.49
N ARG A 81 3.25 18.65 -17.77
CA ARG A 81 4.42 17.99 -17.17
C ARG A 81 4.77 16.71 -17.92
N VAL A 82 5.97 16.21 -17.67
CA VAL A 82 6.46 14.92 -18.15
C VAL A 82 7.11 14.14 -17.00
N GLY A 83 7.18 12.82 -17.12
CA GLY A 83 7.84 11.99 -16.14
C GLY A 83 6.86 11.24 -15.20
N HIS A 84 7.42 10.69 -14.15
CA HIS A 84 6.69 9.85 -13.21
C HIS A 84 6.01 10.69 -12.12
N VAL A 85 4.71 10.45 -11.89
CA VAL A 85 4.00 10.98 -10.73
C VAL A 85 4.27 10.13 -9.49
N PHE A 86 4.35 8.81 -9.66
CA PHE A 86 4.53 7.86 -8.56
C PHE A 86 5.95 7.33 -8.45
N GLN A 87 6.41 7.14 -7.21
CA GLN A 87 7.70 6.54 -6.89
C GLN A 87 7.64 5.00 -7.02
N GLY A 88 8.01 4.48 -8.19
CA GLY A 88 8.04 3.03 -8.39
C GLY A 88 6.66 2.36 -8.38
N ARG A 89 6.63 1.10 -7.96
CA ARG A 89 5.40 0.31 -7.91
C ARG A 89 4.59 0.61 -6.64
N TYR A 90 3.28 0.32 -6.69
CA TYR A 90 2.42 0.33 -5.52
C TYR A 90 2.89 -0.70 -4.46
N LYS A 91 2.48 -0.51 -3.23
CA LYS A 91 2.61 -1.50 -2.16
C LYS A 91 1.24 -2.11 -1.88
N ALA A 92 1.21 -3.41 -1.66
CA ALA A 92 -0.01 -4.13 -1.31
C ALA A 92 0.24 -5.00 -0.07
N ILE A 93 -0.69 -4.96 0.86
CA ILE A 93 -0.76 -5.86 2.02
C ILE A 93 -2.00 -6.70 1.83
N LEU A 94 -1.83 -8.03 1.86
CA LEU A 94 -2.95 -8.96 1.83
C LEU A 94 -3.60 -9.01 3.20
N VAL A 95 -4.89 -8.72 3.27
CA VAL A 95 -5.66 -8.57 4.51
C VAL A 95 -6.68 -9.68 4.60
N GLN A 96 -6.70 -10.39 5.74
CA GLN A 96 -7.76 -11.34 6.09
C GLN A 96 -9.05 -10.55 6.32
N LYS A 97 -10.00 -10.72 5.41
CA LYS A 97 -11.20 -9.88 5.31
C LYS A 97 -12.07 -9.97 6.56
N GLU A 98 -12.35 -11.18 7.01
CA GLU A 98 -13.27 -11.45 8.11
C GLU A 98 -12.80 -10.82 9.44
N THR A 99 -11.50 -10.78 9.65
CA THR A 99 -10.90 -10.32 10.91
C THR A 99 -10.53 -8.83 10.89
N TYR A 100 -9.99 -8.35 9.79
CA TYR A 100 -9.32 -7.05 9.76
C TYR A 100 -9.99 -5.98 8.89
N LEU A 101 -11.08 -6.30 8.16
CA LEU A 101 -11.70 -5.33 7.26
C LEU A 101 -12.07 -4.03 7.97
N LEU A 102 -12.77 -4.13 9.11
CA LEU A 102 -13.26 -2.95 9.82
C LEU A 102 -12.11 -2.09 10.32
N GLU A 103 -11.09 -2.71 10.90
CA GLU A 103 -9.92 -2.01 11.44
C GLU A 103 -9.11 -1.33 10.33
N VAL A 104 -8.90 -2.01 9.20
CA VAL A 104 -8.19 -1.43 8.06
C VAL A 104 -9.03 -0.33 7.39
N ALA A 105 -10.34 -0.52 7.24
CA ALA A 105 -11.21 0.54 6.72
C ALA A 105 -11.19 1.78 7.62
N ARG A 106 -11.26 1.59 8.95
CA ARG A 106 -11.11 2.68 9.93
C ARG A 106 -9.74 3.36 9.82
N TYR A 107 -8.67 2.57 9.75
CA TYR A 107 -7.32 3.09 9.55
C TYR A 107 -7.25 3.96 8.29
N VAL A 108 -7.77 3.48 7.16
CA VAL A 108 -7.72 4.19 5.86
C VAL A 108 -8.36 5.57 5.99
N VAL A 109 -9.56 5.68 6.56
CA VAL A 109 -10.29 6.96 6.63
C VAL A 109 -9.79 7.89 7.74
N LEU A 110 -9.05 7.36 8.74
CA LEU A 110 -8.42 8.16 9.80
C LEU A 110 -7.03 8.68 9.44
N ASN A 111 -6.46 8.32 8.28
CA ASN A 111 -5.11 8.77 7.90
C ASN A 111 -4.94 10.30 7.97
N PRO A 112 -5.85 11.15 7.48
CA PRO A 112 -5.71 12.60 7.56
C PRO A 112 -5.72 13.12 9.00
N VAL A 113 -6.49 12.50 9.90
CA VAL A 113 -6.52 12.82 11.33
C VAL A 113 -5.19 12.42 12.00
N ARG A 114 -4.71 11.21 11.71
CA ARG A 114 -3.41 10.70 12.23
C ARG A 114 -2.23 11.51 11.74
N ALA A 115 -2.32 12.05 10.53
CA ALA A 115 -1.31 12.94 9.96
C ALA A 115 -1.43 14.40 10.46
N GLY A 116 -2.41 14.71 11.32
CA GLY A 116 -2.63 16.06 11.84
C GLY A 116 -3.15 17.07 10.81
N MET A 117 -3.62 16.59 9.63
CA MET A 117 -4.13 17.46 8.56
C MET A 117 -5.52 18.03 8.90
N VAL A 118 -6.33 17.27 9.59
CA VAL A 118 -7.69 17.64 10.03
C VAL A 118 -7.97 17.12 11.43
N ARG A 119 -8.99 17.69 12.10
CA ARG A 119 -9.39 17.28 13.46
C ARG A 119 -10.34 16.09 13.46
N SER A 120 -11.12 15.92 12.40
CA SER A 120 -12.10 14.84 12.24
C SER A 120 -12.02 14.24 10.85
N ALA A 121 -12.30 12.93 10.71
CA ALA A 121 -12.39 12.29 9.40
C ALA A 121 -13.45 12.94 8.49
N ASN A 122 -14.48 13.56 9.08
CA ASN A 122 -15.51 14.30 8.34
C ASN A 122 -14.98 15.60 7.70
N ASP A 123 -13.91 16.17 8.24
CA ASP A 123 -13.30 17.40 7.71
C ASP A 123 -12.46 17.14 6.45
N TRP A 124 -12.23 15.85 6.11
CA TRP A 124 -11.45 15.46 4.93
C TRP A 124 -12.38 14.90 3.83
N PRO A 125 -12.69 15.68 2.79
CA PRO A 125 -13.64 15.27 1.75
C PRO A 125 -13.09 14.17 0.83
N TRP A 126 -11.78 13.97 0.81
CA TRP A 126 -11.07 13.06 -0.10
C TRP A 126 -10.87 11.66 0.46
N SER A 127 -11.83 11.20 1.27
CA SER A 127 -11.90 9.82 1.74
C SER A 127 -13.33 9.27 1.62
N SER A 128 -13.45 7.95 1.66
CA SER A 128 -14.76 7.26 1.64
C SER A 128 -15.60 7.49 2.90
N TYR A 129 -15.05 8.13 3.94
CA TYR A 129 -15.73 8.29 5.23
C TYR A 129 -17.10 8.97 5.11
N ARG A 130 -17.17 10.07 4.37
CA ARG A 130 -18.43 10.84 4.24
C ARG A 130 -19.50 10.06 3.50
N ALA A 131 -19.12 9.33 2.45
CA ALA A 131 -20.02 8.49 1.67
C ALA A 131 -20.51 7.29 2.50
N THR A 132 -19.61 6.55 3.13
CA THR A 132 -19.96 5.42 4.00
C THR A 132 -20.78 5.86 5.21
N GLY A 133 -20.44 7.02 5.78
CA GLY A 133 -21.16 7.62 6.90
C GLY A 133 -22.50 8.25 6.53
N GLY A 134 -22.86 8.37 5.24
CA GLY A 134 -24.14 8.85 4.76
C GLY A 134 -24.33 10.36 4.74
N TRP A 135 -23.24 11.15 4.68
CA TRP A 135 -23.32 12.60 4.49
C TRP A 135 -23.36 13.02 3.01
N VAL A 136 -22.81 12.17 2.15
CA VAL A 136 -22.83 12.34 0.70
C VAL A 136 -23.24 11.03 0.04
N GLU A 137 -23.73 11.11 -1.18
CA GLU A 137 -24.04 9.92 -1.97
C GLU A 137 -22.78 9.12 -2.26
N ALA A 138 -22.86 7.79 -2.09
CA ALA A 138 -21.75 6.91 -2.38
C ALA A 138 -21.62 6.72 -3.89
N PRO A 139 -20.42 6.87 -4.49
CA PRO A 139 -20.23 6.52 -5.88
C PRO A 139 -20.51 5.02 -6.09
N PRO A 140 -21.05 4.61 -7.27
CA PRO A 140 -21.51 3.24 -7.51
C PRO A 140 -20.42 2.16 -7.36
N TRP A 141 -19.16 2.52 -7.54
CA TRP A 141 -18.02 1.63 -7.39
C TRP A 141 -17.54 1.46 -5.93
N LEU A 142 -18.04 2.29 -4.98
CA LEU A 142 -17.73 2.17 -3.55
C LEU A 142 -18.65 1.15 -2.89
N ASN A 143 -18.09 0.02 -2.48
CA ASN A 143 -18.84 -1.03 -1.79
C ASN A 143 -18.89 -0.76 -0.27
N SER A 144 -19.78 0.14 0.15
CA SER A 144 -20.00 0.44 1.56
C SER A 144 -20.97 -0.50 2.26
N ASP A 145 -21.81 -1.22 1.53
CA ASP A 145 -22.89 -2.04 2.09
C ASP A 145 -22.36 -3.21 2.90
N TRP A 146 -21.35 -3.88 2.38
CA TRP A 146 -20.72 -4.98 3.13
C TRP A 146 -20.06 -4.49 4.43
N LEU A 147 -19.37 -3.36 4.39
CA LEU A 147 -18.79 -2.73 5.59
C LEU A 147 -19.87 -2.33 6.60
N LEU A 148 -20.96 -1.73 6.13
CA LEU A 148 -22.08 -1.31 7.00
C LEU A 148 -22.86 -2.50 7.56
N SER A 149 -22.92 -3.63 6.87
CA SER A 149 -23.60 -4.84 7.35
C SER A 149 -23.04 -5.37 8.66
N ALA A 150 -21.74 -5.12 8.92
CA ALA A 150 -21.10 -5.46 10.20
C ALA A 150 -21.65 -4.64 11.40
N PHE A 151 -22.32 -3.53 11.14
CA PHE A 151 -22.92 -2.65 12.16
C PHE A 151 -24.42 -2.83 12.32
N GLY A 152 -25.04 -3.69 11.51
CA GLY A 152 -26.46 -4.02 11.59
C GLY A 152 -27.20 -3.98 10.26
N THR A 153 -28.45 -4.42 10.28
CA THR A 153 -29.27 -4.55 9.07
C THR A 153 -29.98 -3.24 8.66
N ARG A 154 -30.25 -2.35 9.62
CA ARG A 154 -30.88 -1.06 9.34
C ARG A 154 -29.85 -0.02 8.94
N ARG A 155 -29.82 0.37 7.66
CA ARG A 155 -28.78 1.22 7.05
C ARG A 155 -28.48 2.49 7.86
N LYS A 156 -29.51 3.23 8.31
CA LYS A 156 -29.32 4.47 9.10
C LYS A 156 -28.59 4.20 10.42
N ALA A 157 -29.02 3.18 11.15
CA ALA A 157 -28.39 2.79 12.42
C ALA A 157 -26.97 2.27 12.20
N ALA A 158 -26.72 1.52 11.12
CA ALA A 158 -25.39 1.04 10.74
C ALA A 158 -24.43 2.21 10.43
N MET A 159 -24.89 3.23 9.70
CA MET A 159 -24.12 4.44 9.44
C MET A 159 -23.76 5.18 10.73
N GLU A 160 -24.69 5.31 11.67
CA GLU A 160 -24.44 5.94 12.97
C GLU A 160 -23.43 5.14 13.80
N ALA A 161 -23.53 3.82 13.81
CA ALA A 161 -22.58 2.94 14.50
C ALA A 161 -21.19 2.99 13.85
N TYR A 162 -21.10 3.02 12.52
CA TYR A 162 -19.85 3.21 11.79
C TYR A 162 -19.17 4.54 12.17
N ARG A 163 -19.93 5.63 12.24
CA ARG A 163 -19.37 6.95 12.64
C ARG A 163 -18.77 6.92 14.04
N ARG A 164 -19.46 6.30 15.00
CA ARG A 164 -18.95 6.10 16.37
C ARG A 164 -17.68 5.27 16.35
N PHE A 165 -17.70 4.11 15.69
CA PHE A 165 -16.56 3.23 15.52
C PHE A 165 -15.31 3.95 14.96
N VAL A 166 -15.49 4.78 13.93
CA VAL A 166 -14.37 5.56 13.38
C VAL A 166 -13.90 6.62 14.38
N SER A 167 -14.80 7.33 15.07
CA SER A 167 -14.43 8.38 16.02
C SER A 167 -13.64 7.83 17.23
N GLU A 168 -13.98 6.63 17.70
CA GLU A 168 -13.31 5.92 18.78
C GLU A 168 -11.89 5.45 18.41
N GLY A 169 -11.61 5.30 17.12
CA GLY A 169 -10.31 4.86 16.61
C GLY A 169 -9.20 5.91 16.58
N ARG A 170 -9.44 7.15 17.01
CA ARG A 170 -8.44 8.23 16.91
C ARG A 170 -7.15 7.97 17.65
N GLY A 171 -7.20 7.32 18.81
CA GLY A 171 -6.04 6.97 19.64
C GLY A 171 -5.70 5.47 19.65
N ALA A 172 -6.37 4.66 18.81
CA ALA A 172 -6.15 3.23 18.78
C ALA A 172 -4.73 2.87 18.30
N ALA A 173 -4.23 1.73 18.80
CA ALA A 173 -2.98 1.13 18.34
C ALA A 173 -2.98 0.93 16.81
N SER A 174 -1.81 0.77 16.25
CA SER A 174 -1.67 0.57 14.81
C SER A 174 -2.17 -0.82 14.43
N VAL A 175 -3.08 -0.90 13.45
CA VAL A 175 -3.51 -2.20 12.88
C VAL A 175 -2.33 -2.98 12.27
N TRP A 176 -1.23 -2.29 12.00
CA TRP A 176 -0.03 -2.87 11.39
C TRP A 176 0.93 -3.51 12.37
N ASP A 177 0.66 -3.43 13.68
CA ASP A 177 1.48 -4.09 14.70
C ASP A 177 1.40 -5.62 14.56
N ASP A 178 0.27 -6.14 14.02
CA ASP A 178 0.05 -7.55 13.70
C ASP A 178 0.53 -7.96 12.30
N LEU A 179 1.23 -7.06 11.59
CA LEU A 179 1.66 -7.31 10.21
C LEU A 179 2.75 -8.39 10.16
N LYS A 180 2.45 -9.51 9.52
CA LYS A 180 3.37 -10.64 9.34
C LYS A 180 4.08 -10.55 8.00
N ARG A 181 5.39 -10.80 7.99
CA ARG A 181 6.24 -10.79 6.78
C ARG A 181 6.13 -9.53 5.91
N GLN A 182 5.72 -8.39 6.51
CA GLN A 182 5.48 -7.11 5.82
C GLN A 182 4.41 -7.15 4.71
N MET A 183 3.66 -8.23 4.57
CA MET A 183 2.70 -8.46 3.48
C MET A 183 1.35 -9.00 3.91
N TYR A 184 1.28 -9.65 5.07
CA TYR A 184 0.07 -10.35 5.51
C TYR A 184 -0.45 -9.76 6.80
N LEU A 185 -1.70 -9.34 6.78
CA LEU A 185 -2.46 -8.98 7.96
C LEU A 185 -3.53 -10.05 8.17
N GLY A 186 -3.28 -10.98 9.07
CA GLY A 186 -4.11 -12.15 9.33
C GLY A 186 -3.54 -13.06 10.40
N ASP A 187 -4.34 -14.05 10.82
CA ASP A 187 -3.88 -15.11 11.72
C ASP A 187 -2.86 -16.04 11.03
N GLU A 188 -2.25 -16.93 11.81
CA GLU A 188 -1.22 -17.86 11.28
C GLU A 188 -1.79 -18.79 10.21
N ALA A 189 -2.99 -19.33 10.45
CA ALA A 189 -3.63 -20.24 9.51
C ALA A 189 -3.95 -19.54 8.17
N PHE A 190 -4.32 -18.27 8.18
CA PHE A 190 -4.50 -17.48 6.97
C PHE A 190 -3.17 -17.30 6.23
N VAL A 191 -2.09 -16.92 6.93
CA VAL A 191 -0.77 -16.72 6.34
C VAL A 191 -0.27 -18.02 5.71
N ASP A 192 -0.39 -19.16 6.40
CA ASP A 192 0.06 -20.46 5.91
C ASP A 192 -0.73 -20.91 4.67
N ARG A 193 -2.07 -20.71 4.66
CA ARG A 193 -2.87 -20.97 3.44
C ARG A 193 -2.44 -20.11 2.26
N MET A 194 -2.15 -18.82 2.48
CA MET A 194 -1.71 -17.92 1.41
C MET A 194 -0.33 -18.32 0.87
N ILE A 195 0.59 -18.76 1.73
CA ILE A 195 1.91 -19.24 1.32
C ILE A 195 1.76 -20.55 0.53
N ALA A 196 1.00 -21.51 1.03
CA ALA A 196 0.76 -22.78 0.34
C ALA A 196 0.11 -22.58 -1.04
N SER A 197 -0.77 -21.58 -1.20
CA SER A 197 -1.36 -21.26 -2.50
C SER A 197 -0.36 -20.66 -3.50
N LEU A 198 0.75 -20.09 -3.03
CA LEU A 198 1.82 -19.59 -3.89
C LEU A 198 2.78 -20.70 -4.39
N GLU A 199 2.85 -21.83 -3.66
CA GLU A 199 3.67 -22.99 -4.06
C GLU A 199 2.99 -23.85 -5.13
N GLY A 200 1.67 -23.64 -5.36
CA GLY A 200 0.85 -24.37 -6.30
C GLY A 200 0.44 -23.57 -7.54
N ASP A 201 1.36 -23.19 -8.42
CA ASP A 201 1.10 -22.72 -9.80
C ASP A 201 0.43 -21.33 -9.98
N ALA A 202 0.39 -20.47 -8.96
CA ALA A 202 -0.02 -19.09 -9.16
C ALA A 202 1.17 -18.26 -9.65
N SER A 203 1.07 -17.70 -10.86
CA SER A 203 2.04 -16.73 -11.37
C SER A 203 2.23 -15.60 -10.35
N LEU A 204 3.45 -15.53 -9.77
CA LEU A 204 3.85 -14.49 -8.82
C LEU A 204 4.02 -13.11 -9.48
N ASP A 205 3.64 -12.96 -10.75
CA ASP A 205 3.79 -11.74 -11.55
C ASP A 205 2.99 -10.56 -10.98
N GLU A 206 1.98 -10.83 -10.15
CA GLU A 206 1.11 -9.81 -9.58
C GLU A 206 1.64 -9.20 -8.27
N VAL A 207 2.54 -9.89 -7.58
CA VAL A 207 3.15 -9.37 -6.34
C VAL A 207 4.52 -8.76 -6.69
N PRO A 208 4.82 -7.53 -6.24
CA PRO A 208 6.13 -6.95 -6.48
C PRO A 208 7.26 -7.88 -6.01
N ALA A 209 8.27 -8.13 -6.86
CA ALA A 209 9.37 -9.06 -6.57
C ALA A 209 10.07 -8.82 -5.23
N THR A 210 10.02 -7.60 -4.69
CA THR A 210 10.50 -7.25 -3.36
C THR A 210 9.67 -7.88 -2.23
N GLN A 211 8.42 -8.27 -2.51
CA GLN A 211 7.50 -8.87 -1.54
C GLN A 211 7.55 -10.42 -1.56
N HIS A 212 8.18 -11.02 -2.58
CA HIS A 212 8.39 -12.49 -2.67
C HIS A 212 9.59 -13.00 -1.88
N ARG A 213 10.42 -12.09 -1.36
CA ARG A 213 11.64 -12.50 -0.69
C ARG A 213 11.32 -12.99 0.72
N PRO A 214 11.93 -14.10 1.17
CA PRO A 214 11.83 -14.52 2.55
C PRO A 214 12.28 -13.36 3.47
N PRO A 215 11.78 -13.29 4.72
CA PRO A 215 12.21 -12.25 5.64
C PRO A 215 13.74 -12.24 5.72
N PRO A 216 14.36 -11.06 5.64
CA PRO A 216 15.80 -10.96 5.63
C PRO A 216 16.35 -11.52 6.94
N ARG A 217 17.40 -12.35 6.86
CA ARG A 217 18.18 -12.76 8.01
C ARG A 217 18.83 -11.53 8.62
N SER A 218 19.20 -11.56 9.92
CA SER A 218 19.86 -10.43 10.56
C SER A 218 21.16 -10.03 9.82
N LEU A 219 21.54 -8.74 9.84
CA LEU A 219 22.80 -8.28 9.24
C LEU A 219 24.00 -9.05 9.80
N GLN A 220 23.96 -9.41 11.08
CA GLN A 220 24.96 -10.24 11.73
C GLN A 220 25.02 -11.66 11.12
N HIS A 221 23.88 -12.20 10.68
CA HIS A 221 23.88 -13.50 9.98
C HIS A 221 24.62 -13.42 8.66
N TYR A 222 24.37 -12.39 7.83
CA TYR A 222 25.09 -12.20 6.57
C TYR A 222 26.58 -12.00 6.80
N ALA A 223 26.97 -11.21 7.81
CA ALA A 223 28.36 -11.00 8.19
C ALA A 223 29.08 -12.30 8.61
N LYS A 224 28.36 -13.25 9.24
CA LYS A 224 28.91 -14.54 9.65
C LYS A 224 28.98 -15.58 8.53
N MET A 225 28.03 -15.54 7.60
CA MET A 225 27.89 -16.53 6.52
C MET A 225 28.91 -16.33 5.38
N HIS A 226 29.33 -15.09 5.17
CA HIS A 226 30.29 -14.75 4.13
C HIS A 226 31.64 -14.43 4.72
N ARG A 227 32.73 -14.98 4.12
CA ARG A 227 34.11 -14.69 4.53
C ARG A 227 34.55 -13.29 4.12
N ASP A 228 34.05 -12.83 2.98
CA ASP A 228 34.31 -11.49 2.46
C ASP A 228 33.19 -10.53 2.91
N ARG A 229 33.59 -9.36 3.41
CA ARG A 229 32.67 -8.31 3.86
C ARG A 229 31.82 -7.77 2.72
N ASP A 230 32.43 -7.60 1.54
CA ASP A 230 31.72 -7.02 0.38
C ASP A 230 30.63 -8.01 -0.13
N GLU A 231 30.93 -9.33 -0.10
CA GLU A 231 29.94 -10.38 -0.37
C GLU A 231 28.78 -10.35 0.64
N ALA A 232 29.08 -10.20 1.93
CA ALA A 232 28.06 -10.06 2.98
C ALA A 232 27.15 -8.84 2.74
N ILE A 233 27.75 -7.71 2.36
CA ILE A 233 27.04 -6.48 2.01
C ILE A 233 26.12 -6.70 0.80
N VAL A 234 26.62 -7.34 -0.26
CA VAL A 234 25.85 -7.64 -1.48
C VAL A 234 24.70 -8.58 -1.15
N ALA A 235 24.91 -9.63 -0.37
CA ALA A 235 23.88 -10.57 0.05
C ALA A 235 22.81 -9.90 0.94
N ALA A 236 23.24 -9.07 1.90
CA ALA A 236 22.32 -8.31 2.74
C ALA A 236 21.47 -7.33 1.91
N TYR A 237 22.05 -6.63 0.95
CA TYR A 237 21.33 -5.73 0.04
C TYR A 237 20.41 -6.51 -0.91
N ALA A 238 20.88 -7.63 -1.44
CA ALA A 238 20.10 -8.49 -2.33
C ALA A 238 18.88 -9.10 -1.64
N SER A 239 18.91 -9.27 -0.30
CA SER A 239 17.76 -9.71 0.49
C SER A 239 16.56 -8.74 0.40
N GLY A 240 16.83 -7.46 0.09
CA GLY A 240 15.81 -6.40 -0.02
C GLY A 240 15.24 -5.94 1.31
N GLY A 241 15.71 -6.48 2.45
CA GLY A 241 15.22 -6.15 3.78
C GLY A 241 15.93 -4.97 4.45
N TYR A 242 17.02 -4.51 3.88
CA TYR A 242 17.85 -3.46 4.49
C TYR A 242 18.09 -2.31 3.51
N SER A 243 18.02 -1.08 4.02
CA SER A 243 18.48 0.09 3.28
C SER A 243 20.01 0.12 3.21
N MET A 244 20.57 0.75 2.17
CA MET A 244 22.03 0.96 2.09
C MET A 244 22.59 1.67 3.32
N LYS A 245 21.80 2.54 3.95
CA LYS A 245 22.17 3.23 5.20
C LYS A 245 22.26 2.25 6.37
N ALA A 246 21.25 1.39 6.56
CA ALA A 246 21.26 0.39 7.63
C ALA A 246 22.43 -0.61 7.48
N ILE A 247 22.75 -0.99 6.23
CA ILE A 247 23.92 -1.84 5.95
C ILE A 247 25.22 -1.08 6.26
N ALA A 248 25.31 0.19 5.86
CA ALA A 248 26.48 1.03 6.12
C ALA A 248 26.73 1.17 7.63
N ASP A 249 25.70 1.48 8.41
CA ASP A 249 25.77 1.62 9.86
C ASP A 249 26.23 0.31 10.52
N HIS A 250 25.74 -0.86 10.06
CA HIS A 250 26.12 -2.16 10.60
C HIS A 250 27.59 -2.55 10.30
N PHE A 251 28.06 -2.26 9.08
CA PHE A 251 29.42 -2.62 8.64
C PHE A 251 30.45 -1.52 8.90
N GLY A 252 30.06 -0.40 9.55
CA GLY A 252 30.95 0.72 9.86
C GLY A 252 31.49 1.44 8.63
N LEU A 253 30.69 1.53 7.56
CA LEU A 253 31.07 2.13 6.29
C LEU A 253 30.21 3.35 5.96
N HIS A 254 30.74 4.24 5.11
CA HIS A 254 29.90 5.30 4.55
C HIS A 254 28.95 4.73 3.49
N TYR A 255 27.72 5.26 3.43
CA TYR A 255 26.67 4.79 2.52
C TYR A 255 27.12 4.73 1.05
N SER A 256 27.96 5.68 0.62
CA SER A 256 28.50 5.70 -0.76
C SER A 256 29.40 4.50 -1.08
N MET A 257 30.05 3.91 -0.07
CA MET A 257 30.84 2.67 -0.24
C MET A 257 29.90 1.49 -0.50
N ILE A 258 28.79 1.37 0.23
CA ILE A 258 27.79 0.33 -0.01
C ILE A 258 27.27 0.41 -1.44
N SER A 259 26.93 1.62 -1.90
CA SER A 259 26.48 1.85 -3.28
C SER A 259 27.53 1.39 -4.32
N ARG A 260 28.81 1.67 -4.10
CA ARG A 260 29.89 1.24 -5.00
C ARG A 260 30.05 -0.28 -5.02
N ILE A 261 30.03 -0.93 -3.85
CA ILE A 261 30.17 -2.39 -3.72
C ILE A 261 29.01 -3.07 -4.45
N VAL A 262 27.76 -2.66 -4.19
CA VAL A 262 26.57 -3.24 -4.82
C VAL A 262 26.55 -3.01 -6.34
N ASN A 263 26.98 -1.83 -6.82
CA ASN A 263 27.01 -1.53 -8.26
C ASN A 263 28.14 -2.25 -9.00
N ARG A 264 29.27 -2.51 -8.33
CA ARG A 264 30.39 -3.28 -8.90
C ARG A 264 29.98 -4.71 -9.21
N GLU A 265 29.16 -5.32 -8.34
CA GLU A 265 28.69 -6.69 -8.53
C GLU A 265 27.59 -6.78 -9.61
N LYS A 266 26.78 -5.74 -9.77
CA LYS A 266 25.74 -5.68 -10.82
C LYS A 266 26.28 -5.48 -12.24
N ASN A 267 27.51 -4.96 -12.38
CA ASN A 267 28.14 -4.67 -13.66
C ASN A 267 29.60 -5.20 -13.68
N PRO A 268 29.82 -6.51 -13.84
CA PRO A 268 31.17 -7.09 -13.87
C PRO A 268 32.03 -6.63 -15.07
N GLU A 269 31.41 -6.10 -16.14
CA GLU A 269 32.13 -5.64 -17.35
C GLU A 269 32.85 -4.29 -17.19
N ARG A 270 32.73 -3.57 -16.08
CA ARG A 270 33.51 -2.35 -15.77
C ARG A 270 34.82 -2.62 -15.05
N LYS A 271 35.30 -3.87 -15.07
CA LYS A 271 36.59 -4.27 -14.48
C LYS A 271 37.79 -4.16 -15.45
N ARG A 272 37.70 -3.40 -16.53
CA ARG A 272 38.84 -3.09 -17.39
C ARG A 272 39.11 -1.60 -17.46
#